data_889f21015c370df090589f9399a4fd1f
#
_entry.id   889f21015c370df090589f9399a4fd1f
#
_cell.length_a   1.000
_cell.length_b   1.000
_cell.length_c   1.000
_cell.angle_alpha   90.00
_cell.angle_beta   90.00
_cell.angle_gamma   90.00
#
_symmetry.space_group_name_H-M   'P 1'
#
loop_
_entity.id
_entity.type
_entity.pdbx_description
1 polymer ?
#
loop_
_entity_poly.entity_id
_entity_poly.type
_entity_poly.pdbx_seq_one_letter_code
_entity_poly.pdbx_strand_id
1 'polypeptide(L)'
;MRQNKVGSVMATEVVTARYGTPFKEVARLLTEHRISGLPVIDEDDKVLGVISETDLMVRQAGVPDPYETPRRFRFTGPTRGARRQAAKGHARTAGQLMSVPPVTVHADETIAEAARTMARSRVERLPVVDDEDRVVGIVTRRDLIQVFLQPDDVIRREVIDEVLVRTLWLSPSTVEVAVYEGASR
;
A
#
# COMPACT_ATOMS: atom_id res chain seq x y z
N MET A 1 -4.84 -20.32 9.25
CA MET A 1 -3.94 -19.15 9.17
C MET A 1 -3.72 -18.57 7.77
N ARG A 2 -4.38 -19.06 6.71
CA ARG A 2 -4.26 -18.43 5.37
C ARG A 2 -4.90 -17.04 5.30
N GLN A 3 -5.99 -16.78 6.00
CA GLN A 3 -6.72 -15.49 5.96
C GLN A 3 -6.03 -14.35 6.75
N ASN A 4 -4.97 -14.65 7.52
CA ASN A 4 -4.20 -13.63 8.24
C ASN A 4 -2.93 -13.17 7.49
N LYS A 5 -2.78 -13.58 6.23
CA LYS A 5 -1.63 -13.25 5.39
C LYS A 5 -1.98 -12.19 4.35
N VAL A 6 -1.01 -11.36 4.00
CA VAL A 6 -1.14 -10.31 2.97
C VAL A 6 -1.66 -10.89 1.66
N GLY A 7 -1.14 -12.05 1.24
CA GLY A 7 -1.54 -12.72 0.01
C GLY A 7 -3.01 -13.13 -0.06
N SER A 8 -3.74 -13.18 1.08
CA SER A 8 -5.18 -13.49 1.08
C SER A 8 -6.07 -12.28 0.84
N VAL A 9 -5.54 -11.06 0.98
CA VAL A 9 -6.29 -9.80 0.89
C VAL A 9 -5.75 -8.85 -0.17
N MET A 10 -4.56 -9.10 -0.72
CA MET A 10 -3.96 -8.27 -1.75
C MET A 10 -4.74 -8.35 -3.07
N ALA A 11 -4.74 -7.25 -3.82
CA ALA A 11 -5.11 -7.27 -5.24
C ALA A 11 -3.94 -7.78 -6.07
N THR A 12 -4.18 -8.74 -6.96
CA THR A 12 -3.17 -9.33 -7.85
C THR A 12 -3.08 -8.64 -9.20
N GLU A 13 -4.14 -7.96 -9.63
CA GLU A 13 -4.11 -7.10 -10.82
C GLU A 13 -3.57 -5.73 -10.43
N VAL A 14 -2.25 -5.54 -10.58
CA VAL A 14 -1.58 -4.32 -10.16
C VAL A 14 -1.38 -3.40 -11.35
N VAL A 15 -1.96 -2.20 -11.27
CA VAL A 15 -1.67 -1.12 -12.22
C VAL A 15 -0.31 -0.53 -11.87
N THR A 16 0.62 -0.55 -12.82
CA THR A 16 2.01 -0.10 -12.63
C THR A 16 2.36 1.00 -13.63
N ALA A 17 3.44 1.74 -13.36
CA ALA A 17 4.09 2.62 -14.32
C ALA A 17 5.55 2.23 -14.49
N ARG A 18 6.13 2.48 -15.67
CA ARG A 18 7.57 2.36 -15.90
C ARG A 18 8.28 3.65 -15.48
N TYR A 19 9.57 3.58 -15.22
CA TYR A 19 10.38 4.74 -14.81
C TYR A 19 10.21 5.95 -15.74
N GLY A 20 10.16 5.72 -17.05
CA GLY A 20 10.02 6.75 -18.09
C GLY A 20 8.58 7.18 -18.37
N THR A 21 7.55 6.56 -17.74
CA THR A 21 6.16 6.89 -18.01
C THR A 21 5.89 8.37 -17.77
N PRO A 22 5.30 9.11 -18.75
CA PRO A 22 5.03 10.53 -18.59
C PRO A 22 4.07 10.83 -17.47
N PHE A 23 4.23 11.95 -16.78
CA PHE A 23 3.37 12.41 -15.69
C PHE A 23 1.87 12.37 -16.03
N LYS A 24 1.50 12.84 -17.25
CA LYS A 24 0.08 12.83 -17.67
C LYS A 24 -0.48 11.42 -17.75
N GLU A 25 0.34 10.47 -18.16
CA GLU A 25 -0.05 9.07 -18.22
C GLU A 25 -0.24 8.47 -16.83
N VAL A 26 0.65 8.80 -15.89
CA VAL A 26 0.47 8.41 -14.48
C VAL A 26 -0.85 8.95 -13.93
N ALA A 27 -1.15 10.23 -14.17
CA ALA A 27 -2.41 10.84 -13.74
C ALA A 27 -3.62 10.15 -14.37
N ARG A 28 -3.54 9.77 -15.66
CA ARG A 28 -4.58 9.03 -16.38
C ARG A 28 -4.81 7.66 -15.74
N LEU A 29 -3.75 6.88 -15.48
CA LEU A 29 -3.83 5.57 -14.86
C LEU A 29 -4.52 5.63 -13.48
N LEU A 30 -4.15 6.60 -12.64
CA LEU A 30 -4.80 6.76 -11.34
C LEU A 30 -6.30 7.04 -11.46
N THR A 31 -6.67 7.92 -12.40
CA THR A 31 -8.07 8.32 -12.60
C THR A 31 -8.91 7.20 -13.20
N GLU A 32 -8.45 6.56 -14.27
CA GLU A 32 -9.17 5.50 -14.97
C GLU A 32 -9.41 4.28 -14.10
N HIS A 33 -8.37 3.87 -13.34
CA HIS A 33 -8.46 2.72 -12.44
C HIS A 33 -9.02 3.06 -11.06
N ARG A 34 -9.33 4.34 -10.77
CA ARG A 34 -9.82 4.83 -9.47
C ARG A 34 -8.94 4.43 -8.31
N ILE A 35 -7.64 4.49 -8.51
CA ILE A 35 -6.62 4.16 -7.52
C ILE A 35 -5.90 5.42 -7.05
N SER A 36 -5.53 5.48 -5.78
CA SER A 36 -4.85 6.62 -5.16
C SER A 36 -3.33 6.52 -5.20
N GLY A 37 -2.78 5.55 -5.95
CA GLY A 37 -1.34 5.41 -6.20
C GLY A 37 -1.00 4.05 -6.79
N LEU A 38 0.20 3.97 -7.37
CA LEU A 38 0.69 2.80 -8.08
C LEU A 38 2.20 2.62 -7.88
N PRO A 39 2.73 1.39 -7.98
CA PRO A 39 4.16 1.14 -8.01
C PRO A 39 4.77 1.53 -9.36
N VAL A 40 6.00 2.01 -9.29
CA VAL A 40 6.86 2.21 -10.45
C VAL A 40 7.85 1.06 -10.51
N ILE A 41 7.92 0.43 -11.68
CA ILE A 41 8.71 -0.79 -11.89
C ILE A 41 9.75 -0.60 -13.01
N ASP A 42 10.77 -1.45 -12.99
CA ASP A 42 11.74 -1.57 -14.09
C ASP A 42 11.29 -2.58 -15.14
N GLU A 43 12.20 -2.95 -16.06
CA GLU A 43 11.92 -3.89 -17.16
C GLU A 43 11.73 -5.33 -16.67
N ASP A 44 12.27 -5.67 -15.50
CA ASP A 44 12.17 -6.98 -14.85
C ASP A 44 11.01 -7.05 -13.84
N ASP A 45 10.09 -6.07 -13.87
CA ASP A 45 8.95 -5.89 -12.97
C ASP A 45 9.33 -5.66 -11.47
N LYS A 46 10.58 -5.29 -11.20
CA LYS A 46 11.03 -4.95 -9.85
C LYS A 46 10.54 -3.58 -9.42
N VAL A 47 10.14 -3.45 -8.16
CA VAL A 47 9.60 -2.20 -7.63
C VAL A 47 10.72 -1.20 -7.36
N LEU A 48 10.74 -0.10 -8.11
CA LEU A 48 11.68 1.02 -7.95
C LEU A 48 11.21 2.05 -6.94
N GLY A 49 9.90 2.26 -6.85
CA GLY A 49 9.29 3.26 -5.99
C GLY A 49 7.77 3.21 -6.06
N VAL A 50 7.11 4.15 -5.37
CA VAL A 50 5.65 4.25 -5.36
C VAL A 50 5.25 5.70 -5.62
N ILE A 51 4.22 5.91 -6.43
CA ILE A 51 3.58 7.21 -6.65
C ILE A 51 2.21 7.20 -5.99
N SER A 52 1.86 8.30 -5.33
CA SER A 52 0.55 8.54 -4.74
C SER A 52 -0.09 9.81 -5.32
N GLU A 53 -1.40 9.98 -5.12
CA GLU A 53 -2.09 11.25 -5.43
C GLU A 53 -1.42 12.44 -4.75
N THR A 54 -0.90 12.26 -3.54
CA THR A 54 -0.16 13.32 -2.83
C THR A 54 1.05 13.80 -3.61
N ASP A 55 1.77 12.90 -4.31
CA ASP A 55 2.92 13.28 -5.14
C ASP A 55 2.49 14.14 -6.34
N LEU A 56 1.32 13.85 -6.93
CA LEU A 56 0.74 14.65 -8.00
C LEU A 56 0.27 16.02 -7.49
N MET A 57 -0.32 16.07 -6.30
CA MET A 57 -0.74 17.33 -5.66
C MET A 57 0.46 18.23 -5.36
N VAL A 58 1.56 17.67 -4.85
CA VAL A 58 2.82 18.41 -4.65
C VAL A 58 3.34 19.00 -5.96
N ARG A 59 3.27 18.23 -7.05
CA ARG A 59 3.63 18.73 -8.37
C ARG A 59 2.72 19.87 -8.83
N GLN A 60 1.42 19.75 -8.63
CA GLN A 60 0.46 20.80 -9.00
C GLN A 60 0.71 22.09 -8.19
N ALA A 61 0.99 21.97 -6.88
CA ALA A 61 1.30 23.10 -6.02
C ALA A 61 2.66 23.76 -6.37
N GLY A 62 3.57 23.03 -7.01
CA GLY A 62 4.86 23.55 -7.47
C GLY A 62 4.80 24.34 -8.78
N VAL A 63 3.62 24.39 -9.44
CA VAL A 63 3.42 25.26 -10.62
C VAL A 63 3.26 26.69 -10.10
N PRO A 64 4.12 27.66 -10.53
CA PRO A 64 3.99 29.04 -10.08
C PRO A 64 2.62 29.60 -10.47
N ASP A 65 1.88 30.15 -9.51
CA ASP A 65 0.70 30.92 -9.81
C ASP A 65 1.11 32.26 -10.43
N PRO A 66 0.74 32.55 -11.69
CA PRO A 66 1.10 33.82 -12.36
C PRO A 66 0.56 35.07 -11.62
N TYR A 67 -0.38 34.88 -10.70
CA TYR A 67 -1.00 35.96 -9.92
C TYR A 67 -0.49 36.02 -8.46
N GLU A 68 0.38 35.08 -8.04
CA GLU A 68 0.92 35.08 -6.69
C GLU A 68 2.11 36.04 -6.56
N THR A 69 2.01 37.07 -5.75
CA THR A 69 3.11 37.95 -5.40
C THR A 69 4.18 37.16 -4.64
N PRO A 70 5.47 37.23 -5.04
CA PRO A 70 6.51 36.45 -4.39
C PRO A 70 6.61 36.82 -2.91
N ARG A 71 6.16 35.93 -2.03
CA ARG A 71 6.38 36.03 -0.59
C ARG A 71 7.87 35.91 -0.31
N ARG A 72 8.49 36.97 0.15
CA ARG A 72 9.87 36.97 0.64
C ARG A 72 9.93 36.09 1.90
N PHE A 73 10.16 34.79 1.73
CA PHE A 73 10.45 33.89 2.83
C PHE A 73 11.88 34.08 3.32
N ARG A 74 12.02 34.33 4.62
CA ARG A 74 13.29 34.34 5.35
C ARG A 74 13.94 32.96 5.27
N PHE A 75 15.21 32.95 4.89
CA PHE A 75 16.06 31.79 4.75
C PHE A 75 16.26 31.02 6.05
N THR A 76 15.53 29.94 6.24
CA THR A 76 16.05 28.74 6.89
C THR A 76 16.30 27.75 5.75
N GLY A 77 17.53 27.27 5.59
CA GLY A 77 17.92 26.45 4.45
C GLY A 77 17.00 25.25 4.25
N PRO A 78 16.70 24.86 3.00
CA PRO A 78 15.72 23.80 2.73
C PRO A 78 16.17 22.47 3.33
N THR A 79 15.31 21.89 4.18
CA THR A 79 15.50 20.52 4.68
C THR A 79 15.56 19.52 3.52
N ARG A 80 16.13 18.33 3.73
CA ARG A 80 16.14 17.26 2.71
C ARG A 80 14.73 16.98 2.16
N GLY A 81 13.69 17.04 3.00
CA GLY A 81 12.30 16.88 2.60
C GLY A 81 11.82 18.00 1.67
N ALA A 82 12.13 19.26 1.99
CA ALA A 82 11.76 20.42 1.16
C ALA A 82 12.43 20.38 -0.22
N ARG A 83 13.70 19.95 -0.31
CA ARG A 83 14.40 19.78 -1.60
C ARG A 83 13.76 18.67 -2.45
N ARG A 84 13.36 17.57 -1.82
CA ARG A 84 12.69 16.45 -2.51
C ARG A 84 11.31 16.87 -3.01
N GLN A 85 10.56 17.64 -2.22
CA GLN A 85 9.26 18.21 -2.62
C GLN A 85 9.41 19.18 -3.79
N ALA A 86 10.40 20.09 -3.75
CA ALA A 86 10.67 21.02 -4.83
C ALA A 86 11.06 20.30 -6.13
N ALA A 87 11.83 19.22 -6.05
CA ALA A 87 12.18 18.40 -7.22
C ALA A 87 10.94 17.75 -7.85
N LYS A 88 9.98 17.28 -7.07
CA LYS A 88 8.72 16.72 -7.57
C LYS A 88 7.84 17.76 -8.28
N GLY A 89 7.92 19.03 -7.91
CA GLY A 89 7.20 20.13 -8.58
C GLY A 89 7.51 20.25 -10.08
N HIS A 90 8.68 19.81 -10.52
CA HIS A 90 9.12 19.83 -11.92
C HIS A 90 9.18 18.45 -12.57
N ALA A 91 8.71 17.39 -11.89
CA ALA A 91 8.75 16.03 -12.39
C ALA A 91 7.99 15.88 -13.71
N ARG A 92 8.61 15.24 -14.70
CA ARG A 92 8.04 14.95 -16.03
C ARG A 92 7.72 13.47 -16.20
N THR A 93 8.34 12.60 -15.43
CA THR A 93 8.21 11.14 -15.51
C THR A 93 7.90 10.53 -14.15
N ALA A 94 7.40 9.30 -14.17
CA ALA A 94 7.12 8.50 -12.98
C ALA A 94 8.36 8.36 -12.08
N GLY A 95 9.52 8.09 -12.65
CA GLY A 95 10.78 7.96 -11.92
C GLY A 95 11.20 9.23 -11.17
N GLN A 96 10.86 10.41 -11.69
CA GLN A 96 11.12 11.69 -11.02
C GLN A 96 10.10 12.01 -9.94
N LEU A 97 8.86 11.47 -10.09
CA LEU A 97 7.75 11.72 -9.19
C LEU A 97 7.73 10.77 -7.99
N MET A 98 8.14 9.52 -8.19
CA MET A 98 8.03 8.45 -7.19
C MET A 98 8.76 8.75 -5.88
N SER A 99 8.28 8.12 -4.83
CA SER A 99 8.95 8.05 -3.53
C SER A 99 9.86 6.84 -3.48
N VAL A 100 11.11 7.04 -3.07
CA VAL A 100 12.14 5.99 -2.92
C VAL A 100 12.83 6.10 -1.55
N PRO A 101 13.31 5.00 -0.95
CA PRO A 101 13.08 3.61 -1.40
C PRO A 101 11.61 3.21 -1.30
N PRO A 102 11.15 2.21 -2.08
CA PRO A 102 9.81 1.65 -1.91
C PRO A 102 9.71 0.98 -0.55
N VAL A 103 8.52 1.02 0.06
CA VAL A 103 8.17 0.20 1.22
C VAL A 103 7.31 -0.93 0.69
N THR A 104 7.79 -2.16 0.82
CA THR A 104 7.16 -3.37 0.28
C THR A 104 6.88 -4.37 1.39
N VAL A 105 6.11 -5.41 1.09
CA VAL A 105 5.87 -6.58 1.94
C VAL A 105 5.83 -7.84 1.08
N HIS A 106 5.98 -9.00 1.69
CA HIS A 106 5.81 -10.30 1.03
C HIS A 106 4.39 -10.85 1.26
N ALA A 107 3.94 -11.70 0.34
CA ALA A 107 2.59 -12.29 0.40
C ALA A 107 2.37 -13.20 1.63
N ASP A 108 3.43 -13.74 2.18
CA ASP A 108 3.42 -14.61 3.36
C ASP A 108 3.53 -13.86 4.69
N GLU A 109 3.81 -12.55 4.68
CA GLU A 109 3.74 -11.72 5.89
C GLU A 109 2.31 -11.63 6.41
N THR A 110 2.17 -11.39 7.71
CA THR A 110 0.86 -11.23 8.34
C THR A 110 0.26 -9.85 8.07
N ILE A 111 -1.07 -9.78 8.06
CA ILE A 111 -1.82 -8.52 7.97
C ILE A 111 -1.40 -7.53 9.07
N ALA A 112 -1.11 -8.04 10.29
CA ALA A 112 -0.64 -7.22 11.40
C ALA A 112 0.76 -6.62 11.16
N GLU A 113 1.65 -7.34 10.51
CA GLU A 113 2.97 -6.84 10.10
C GLU A 113 2.85 -5.76 9.03
N ALA A 114 2.04 -6.01 7.99
CA ALA A 114 1.74 -5.03 6.95
C ALA A 114 1.14 -3.75 7.54
N ALA A 115 0.18 -3.85 8.48
CA ALA A 115 -0.41 -2.70 9.15
C ALA A 115 0.63 -1.90 9.96
N ARG A 116 1.52 -2.58 10.69
CA ARG A 116 2.63 -1.93 11.41
C ARG A 116 3.60 -1.23 10.47
N THR A 117 3.90 -1.86 9.32
CA THR A 117 4.78 -1.29 8.29
C THR A 117 4.16 -0.04 7.67
N MET A 118 2.85 -0.06 7.33
CA MET A 118 2.13 1.14 6.88
C MET A 118 2.16 2.28 7.89
N ALA A 119 1.91 1.97 9.18
CA ALA A 119 1.88 2.96 10.25
C ALA A 119 3.27 3.59 10.49
N ARG A 120 4.32 2.79 10.58
CA ARG A 120 5.71 3.26 10.81
C ARG A 120 6.23 4.09 9.65
N SER A 121 5.99 3.64 8.42
CA SER A 121 6.46 4.29 7.20
C SER A 121 5.54 5.42 6.73
N ARG A 122 4.36 5.59 7.37
CA ARG A 122 3.33 6.58 7.01
C ARG A 122 2.89 6.46 5.56
N VAL A 123 2.72 5.23 5.10
CA VAL A 123 2.21 4.91 3.76
C VAL A 123 0.82 4.29 3.84
N GLU A 124 0.05 4.39 2.76
CA GLU A 124 -1.34 3.91 2.70
C GLU A 124 -1.49 2.64 1.88
N ARG A 125 -0.41 2.23 1.23
CA ARG A 125 -0.33 1.05 0.38
C ARG A 125 1.06 0.48 0.40
N LEU A 126 1.14 -0.82 0.17
CA LEU A 126 2.40 -1.54 0.06
C LEU A 126 2.33 -2.40 -1.20
N PRO A 127 3.24 -2.24 -2.15
CA PRO A 127 3.47 -3.26 -3.16
C PRO A 127 3.84 -4.57 -2.48
N VAL A 128 3.24 -5.65 -2.93
CA VAL A 128 3.59 -7.01 -2.51
C VAL A 128 4.56 -7.57 -3.52
N VAL A 129 5.69 -8.06 -3.04
CA VAL A 129 6.79 -8.52 -3.89
C VAL A 129 7.12 -9.99 -3.62
N ASP A 130 7.73 -10.63 -4.61
CA ASP A 130 8.36 -11.95 -4.48
C ASP A 130 9.82 -11.83 -3.98
N ASP A 131 10.52 -12.97 -3.91
CA ASP A 131 11.91 -13.04 -3.42
C ASP A 131 12.91 -12.31 -4.34
N GLU A 132 12.53 -11.98 -5.56
CA GLU A 132 13.33 -11.21 -6.52
C GLU A 132 12.94 -9.74 -6.62
N ASP A 133 12.15 -9.22 -5.66
CA ASP A 133 11.60 -7.86 -5.60
C ASP A 133 10.62 -7.50 -6.73
N ARG A 134 10.06 -8.49 -7.46
CA ARG A 134 9.07 -8.24 -8.50
C ARG A 134 7.68 -8.08 -7.90
N VAL A 135 6.90 -7.16 -8.45
CA VAL A 135 5.53 -6.93 -7.98
C VAL A 135 4.62 -8.13 -8.30
N VAL A 136 4.00 -8.68 -7.26
CA VAL A 136 3.02 -9.78 -7.37
C VAL A 136 1.63 -9.38 -6.87
N GLY A 137 1.52 -8.22 -6.23
CA GLY A 137 0.27 -7.70 -5.70
C GLY A 137 0.43 -6.30 -5.13
N ILE A 138 -0.68 -5.78 -4.63
CA ILE A 138 -0.71 -4.54 -3.85
C ILE A 138 -1.73 -4.68 -2.73
N VAL A 139 -1.41 -4.16 -1.55
CA VAL A 139 -2.31 -4.11 -0.41
C VAL A 139 -2.44 -2.67 0.09
N THR A 140 -3.65 -2.26 0.42
CA THR A 140 -3.98 -0.93 0.93
C THR A 140 -4.51 -1.01 2.36
N ARG A 141 -4.60 0.14 3.05
CA ARG A 141 -5.27 0.21 4.36
C ARG A 141 -6.68 -0.34 4.32
N ARG A 142 -7.41 -0.11 3.22
CA ARG A 142 -8.79 -0.57 3.05
C ARG A 142 -8.85 -2.11 3.07
N ASP A 143 -7.93 -2.77 2.38
CA ASP A 143 -7.88 -4.23 2.31
C ASP A 143 -7.59 -4.83 3.68
N LEU A 144 -6.69 -4.22 4.45
CA LEU A 144 -6.39 -4.66 5.82
C LEU A 144 -7.59 -4.49 6.77
N ILE A 145 -8.37 -3.41 6.61
CA ILE A 145 -9.55 -3.14 7.44
C ILE A 145 -10.69 -4.11 7.11
N GLN A 146 -10.83 -4.55 5.86
CA GLN A 146 -11.89 -5.49 5.46
C GLN A 146 -11.87 -6.80 6.24
N VAL A 147 -10.71 -7.20 6.77
CA VAL A 147 -10.59 -8.40 7.61
C VAL A 147 -11.45 -8.31 8.87
N PHE A 148 -11.62 -7.09 9.41
CA PHE A 148 -12.50 -6.87 10.58
C PHE A 148 -14.00 -6.91 10.26
N LEU A 149 -14.36 -6.93 8.97
CA LEU A 149 -15.75 -7.02 8.52
C LEU A 149 -16.18 -8.46 8.19
N GLN A 150 -15.33 -9.44 8.49
CA GLN A 150 -15.70 -10.84 8.31
C GLN A 150 -16.85 -11.20 9.24
N PRO A 151 -17.89 -11.89 8.74
CA PRO A 151 -18.99 -12.37 9.58
C PRO A 151 -18.49 -13.34 10.67
N ASP A 152 -19.08 -13.27 11.84
CA ASP A 152 -18.70 -14.09 13.01
C ASP A 152 -18.76 -15.59 12.74
N ASP A 153 -19.64 -16.04 11.84
CA ASP A 153 -19.76 -17.44 11.43
C ASP A 153 -18.56 -17.91 10.58
N VAL A 154 -17.92 -17.01 9.84
CA VAL A 154 -16.69 -17.30 9.08
C VAL A 154 -15.53 -17.44 10.05
N ILE A 155 -15.39 -16.50 10.99
CA ILE A 155 -14.36 -16.54 12.04
C ILE A 155 -14.51 -17.80 12.88
N ARG A 156 -15.74 -18.15 13.26
CA ARG A 156 -16.04 -19.37 14.02
C ARG A 156 -15.58 -20.63 13.28
N ARG A 157 -15.88 -20.75 12.00
CA ARG A 157 -15.43 -21.90 11.17
C ARG A 157 -13.93 -22.02 11.12
N GLU A 158 -13.23 -20.90 10.94
CA GLU A 158 -11.76 -20.89 10.92
C GLU A 158 -11.16 -21.33 12.25
N VAL A 159 -11.69 -20.84 13.37
CA VAL A 159 -11.23 -21.25 14.71
C VAL A 159 -11.42 -22.76 14.90
N ILE A 160 -12.57 -23.30 14.49
CA ILE A 160 -12.83 -24.73 14.57
C ILE A 160 -11.82 -25.53 13.72
N ASP A 161 -11.66 -25.17 12.45
CA ASP A 161 -10.85 -25.96 11.53
C ASP A 161 -9.35 -25.82 11.81
N GLU A 162 -8.87 -24.63 12.10
CA GLU A 162 -7.43 -24.36 12.24
C GLU A 162 -6.94 -24.68 13.68
N VAL A 163 -7.69 -24.29 14.69
CA VAL A 163 -7.26 -24.43 16.08
C VAL A 163 -7.66 -25.79 16.63
N LEU A 164 -8.94 -26.16 16.56
CA LEU A 164 -9.44 -27.39 17.18
C LEU A 164 -8.99 -28.62 16.39
N VAL A 165 -9.20 -28.62 15.07
CA VAL A 165 -8.93 -29.82 14.26
C VAL A 165 -7.45 -29.95 13.94
N ARG A 166 -6.81 -28.90 13.39
CA ARG A 166 -5.42 -29.01 12.90
C ARG A 166 -4.36 -28.86 13.98
N THR A 167 -4.59 -27.99 14.98
CA THR A 167 -3.57 -27.72 16.01
C THR A 167 -3.74 -28.59 17.23
N LEU A 168 -4.98 -28.73 17.70
CA LEU A 168 -5.27 -29.47 18.94
C LEU A 168 -5.74 -30.91 18.70
N TRP A 169 -5.99 -31.32 17.45
CA TRP A 169 -6.46 -32.65 17.08
C TRP A 169 -7.77 -33.03 17.80
N LEU A 170 -8.60 -32.03 18.11
CA LEU A 170 -9.90 -32.22 18.78
C LEU A 170 -11.00 -32.34 17.74
N SER A 171 -12.04 -33.14 18.07
CA SER A 171 -13.25 -33.18 17.26
C SER A 171 -14.01 -31.83 17.35
N PRO A 172 -14.57 -31.32 16.24
CA PRO A 172 -15.39 -30.10 16.25
C PRO A 172 -16.55 -30.10 17.26
N SER A 173 -17.00 -31.28 17.64
CA SER A 173 -18.07 -31.47 18.61
C SER A 173 -17.63 -31.43 20.08
N THR A 174 -16.34 -31.34 20.35
CA THR A 174 -15.77 -31.41 21.71
C THR A 174 -15.84 -30.06 22.44
N VAL A 175 -15.85 -28.96 21.68
CA VAL A 175 -15.82 -27.59 22.23
C VAL A 175 -16.81 -26.72 21.47
N GLU A 176 -17.61 -25.96 22.19
CA GLU A 176 -18.46 -24.93 21.59
C GLU A 176 -17.68 -23.65 21.42
N VAL A 177 -17.58 -23.19 20.17
CA VAL A 177 -16.90 -21.92 19.82
C VAL A 177 -17.98 -20.87 19.59
N ALA A 178 -17.99 -19.83 20.42
CA ALA A 178 -18.78 -18.63 20.21
C ALA A 178 -17.91 -17.46 19.77
N VAL A 179 -18.36 -16.73 18.77
CA VAL A 179 -17.71 -15.51 18.27
C VAL A 179 -18.71 -14.36 18.43
N TYR A 180 -18.24 -13.28 19.04
CA TYR A 180 -19.04 -12.05 19.22
C TYR A 180 -18.19 -10.86 18.80
N GLU A 181 -18.67 -10.07 17.84
CA GLU A 181 -18.00 -8.86 17.36
C GLU A 181 -16.52 -9.10 16.95
N GLY A 182 -16.27 -10.23 16.27
CA GLY A 182 -14.94 -10.60 15.81
C GLY A 182 -13.99 -11.17 16.88
N ALA A 183 -14.44 -11.37 18.13
CA ALA A 183 -13.69 -12.01 19.20
C ALA A 183 -14.21 -13.43 19.51
N SER A 184 -13.32 -14.43 19.49
CA SER A 184 -13.65 -15.81 19.92
C SER A 184 -13.49 -15.95 21.44
N ARG A 185 -14.43 -16.67 22.06
CA ARG A 185 -14.35 -17.15 23.44
C ARG A 185 -14.39 -18.68 23.49
#